data_eb7625d232d6807ab5805cc567de95ed
#
_entry.id   eb7625d232d6807ab5805cc567de95ed
#
_cell.length_a   1.000
_cell.length_b   1.000
_cell.length_c   1.000
_cell.angle_alpha   90.00
_cell.angle_beta   90.00
_cell.angle_gamma   90.00
#
_symmetry.space_group_name_H-M   'P 1'
#
loop_
_entity.id
_entity.type
_entity.pdbx_description
1 polymer ?
#
loop_
_entity_poly.entity_id
_entity_poly.type
_entity_poly.pdbx_seq_one_letter_code
_entity_poly.pdbx_strand_id
1 'polypeptide(L)'
;MSEQNQPEKKKNFQHHMAVPGKKGIIYTIARGIFWIYFHLFCFMHCTGREKLNLDAPYIVIANHTSFADPIIAAMLIRRYEVNFLGKIELAKAHVVGKLLMHLHMIPVDRHHSDMEAMRACLRVTKAGGVLGIFPEGTRHKEGIMEHVESGVALIALRSGVPMIPLYIGGKPRLFRRLDVRVGDPIAMDDLRERGVNRDTCEELLARITETYRALTAHPEA
;
A
#
# COMPACT_ATOMS: atom_id res chain seq x y z
N MET A 1 -8.30 15.15 33.23
CA MET A 1 -9.04 14.54 32.15
C MET A 1 -8.11 14.56 30.97
N SER A 2 -7.56 13.52 30.40
CA SER A 2 -8.01 12.16 30.28
C SER A 2 -6.90 11.32 29.60
N GLU A 3 -6.17 10.56 30.38
CA GLU A 3 -5.10 9.65 29.88
C GLU A 3 -5.57 8.18 29.73
N GLN A 4 -6.86 7.90 29.77
CA GLN A 4 -7.36 6.52 29.85
C GLN A 4 -7.61 5.80 28.51
N ASN A 5 -7.26 6.37 27.33
CA ASN A 5 -7.65 5.80 26.03
C ASN A 5 -6.50 5.19 25.21
N GLN A 6 -5.26 5.16 25.71
CA GLN A 6 -4.12 4.65 24.96
C GLN A 6 -3.93 3.10 24.98
N PRO A 7 -4.26 2.33 26.03
CA PRO A 7 -4.05 0.88 26.03
C PRO A 7 -5.01 0.12 25.11
N GLU A 8 -6.27 0.57 24.96
CA GLU A 8 -7.26 -0.10 24.11
C GLU A 8 -6.92 0.00 22.59
N LYS A 9 -6.40 1.15 22.14
CA LYS A 9 -5.97 1.32 20.74
C LYS A 9 -4.85 0.36 20.34
N LYS A 10 -3.93 0.05 21.25
CA LYS A 10 -2.80 -0.86 20.99
C LYS A 10 -3.23 -2.33 20.88
N LYS A 11 -4.18 -2.76 21.69
CA LYS A 11 -4.73 -4.13 21.66
C LYS A 11 -5.51 -4.40 20.38
N ASN A 12 -6.36 -3.46 19.94
CA ASN A 12 -7.15 -3.61 18.73
C ASN A 12 -6.29 -3.64 17.47
N PHE A 13 -5.21 -2.87 17.43
CA PHE A 13 -4.33 -2.82 16.27
C PHE A 13 -3.60 -4.17 16.03
N GLN A 14 -3.09 -4.81 17.06
CA GLN A 14 -2.40 -6.11 16.93
C GLN A 14 -3.34 -7.24 16.49
N HIS A 15 -4.62 -7.17 16.84
CA HIS A 15 -5.61 -8.19 16.48
C HIS A 15 -6.02 -8.14 15.00
N HIS A 16 -5.85 -7.00 14.32
CA HIS A 16 -6.27 -6.79 12.93
C HIS A 16 -5.12 -6.89 11.91
N MET A 17 -3.91 -7.11 12.37
CA MET A 17 -2.75 -7.27 11.48
C MET A 17 -2.82 -8.60 10.75
N ALA A 18 -2.60 -8.59 9.42
CA ALA A 18 -2.51 -9.81 8.63
C ALA A 18 -1.38 -10.71 9.17
N VAL A 19 -1.73 -11.96 9.44
CA VAL A 19 -0.76 -12.96 9.90
C VAL A 19 -0.13 -13.62 8.67
N PRO A 20 1.20 -13.58 8.51
CA PRO A 20 1.87 -14.24 7.40
C PRO A 20 1.47 -15.72 7.26
N GLY A 21 1.16 -16.14 6.04
CA GLY A 21 0.79 -17.52 5.73
C GLY A 21 -0.65 -17.93 6.07
N LYS A 22 -1.44 -17.08 6.74
CA LYS A 22 -2.87 -17.33 6.97
C LYS A 22 -3.69 -16.42 6.07
N LYS A 23 -4.68 -17.00 5.39
CA LYS A 23 -5.64 -16.25 4.58
C LYS A 23 -7.02 -16.39 5.20
N GLY A 24 -7.65 -15.27 5.51
CA GLY A 24 -9.03 -15.23 5.96
C GLY A 24 -9.99 -15.68 4.84
N ILE A 25 -10.99 -16.47 5.19
CA ILE A 25 -12.01 -16.94 4.23
C ILE A 25 -12.71 -15.74 3.60
N ILE A 26 -13.11 -14.76 4.40
CA ILE A 26 -13.79 -13.54 3.93
C ILE A 26 -12.91 -12.76 2.95
N TYR A 27 -11.62 -12.58 3.28
CA TYR A 27 -10.66 -11.92 2.40
C TYR A 27 -10.52 -12.67 1.05
N THR A 28 -10.44 -14.00 1.09
CA THR A 28 -10.32 -14.83 -0.11
C THR A 28 -11.56 -14.76 -0.99
N ILE A 29 -12.76 -14.82 -0.40
CA ILE A 29 -14.05 -14.68 -1.14
C ILE A 29 -14.16 -13.29 -1.75
N ALA A 30 -13.95 -12.23 -0.95
CA ALA A 30 -14.01 -10.85 -1.42
C ALA A 30 -13.04 -10.62 -2.60
N ARG A 31 -11.81 -11.12 -2.49
CA ARG A 31 -10.82 -11.04 -3.56
C ARG A 31 -11.29 -11.75 -4.84
N GLY A 32 -11.91 -12.92 -4.72
CA GLY A 32 -12.48 -13.65 -5.88
C GLY A 32 -13.59 -12.87 -6.57
N ILE A 33 -14.51 -12.30 -5.80
CA ILE A 33 -15.60 -11.46 -6.31
C ILE A 33 -15.05 -10.24 -7.06
N PHE A 34 -14.12 -9.50 -6.43
CA PHE A 34 -13.50 -8.34 -7.06
C PHE A 34 -12.64 -8.70 -8.28
N TRP A 35 -11.98 -9.87 -8.27
CA TRP A 35 -11.24 -10.35 -9.43
C TRP A 35 -12.17 -10.52 -10.65
N ILE A 36 -13.33 -11.19 -10.46
CA ILE A 36 -14.36 -11.35 -11.51
C ILE A 36 -14.86 -9.97 -11.96
N TYR A 37 -15.18 -9.08 -11.01
CA TYR A 37 -15.68 -7.75 -11.32
C TYR A 37 -14.70 -6.94 -12.19
N PHE A 38 -13.45 -6.84 -11.77
CA PHE A 38 -12.46 -6.03 -12.50
C PHE A 38 -12.09 -6.62 -13.86
N HIS A 39 -12.00 -7.94 -13.98
CA HIS A 39 -11.67 -8.56 -15.28
C HIS A 39 -12.84 -8.57 -16.23
N LEU A 40 -14.03 -8.87 -15.75
CA LEU A 40 -15.22 -9.00 -16.62
C LEU A 40 -15.86 -7.65 -16.96
N PHE A 41 -15.94 -6.75 -16.00
CA PHE A 41 -16.66 -5.50 -16.17
C PHE A 41 -15.77 -4.27 -16.38
N CYS A 42 -14.54 -4.29 -15.92
CA CYS A 42 -13.59 -3.18 -16.09
C CYS A 42 -12.43 -3.55 -17.04
N PHE A 43 -12.48 -4.71 -17.68
CA PHE A 43 -11.45 -5.20 -18.62
C PHE A 43 -10.04 -4.93 -18.10
N MET A 44 -9.79 -5.27 -16.83
CA MET A 44 -8.50 -5.00 -16.20
C MET A 44 -7.40 -5.81 -16.86
N HIS A 45 -6.41 -5.11 -17.37
CA HIS A 45 -5.18 -5.65 -17.93
C HIS A 45 -4.00 -5.31 -17.02
N CYS A 46 -3.24 -6.31 -16.58
CA CYS A 46 -2.12 -6.11 -15.69
C CYS A 46 -0.84 -6.68 -16.30
N THR A 47 0.16 -5.82 -16.49
CA THR A 47 1.51 -6.20 -16.92
C THR A 47 2.48 -6.25 -15.74
N GLY A 48 3.50 -7.13 -15.81
CA GLY A 48 4.50 -7.27 -14.75
C GLY A 48 3.99 -7.92 -13.46
N ARG A 49 2.82 -8.59 -13.49
CA ARG A 49 2.20 -9.18 -12.30
C ARG A 49 3.07 -10.22 -11.61
N GLU A 50 3.91 -10.93 -12.34
CA GLU A 50 4.86 -11.91 -11.84
C GLU A 50 5.83 -11.31 -10.80
N LYS A 51 6.11 -10.01 -10.88
CA LYS A 51 6.96 -9.26 -9.95
C LYS A 51 6.36 -9.14 -8.54
N LEU A 52 5.05 -9.40 -8.39
CA LEU A 52 4.36 -9.48 -7.09
C LEU A 52 4.41 -10.88 -6.47
N ASN A 53 5.00 -11.88 -7.15
CA ASN A 53 5.12 -13.25 -6.64
C ASN A 53 6.36 -13.45 -5.74
N LEU A 54 6.88 -12.40 -5.16
CA LEU A 54 7.98 -12.46 -4.21
C LEU A 54 7.54 -13.14 -2.90
N ASP A 55 8.51 -13.69 -2.19
CA ASP A 55 8.32 -14.09 -0.81
C ASP A 55 8.27 -12.83 0.08
N ALA A 56 7.29 -12.79 0.98
CA ALA A 56 7.20 -11.71 1.95
C ALA A 56 8.37 -11.82 2.96
N PRO A 57 8.80 -10.70 3.58
CA PRO A 57 8.13 -9.39 3.56
C PRO A 57 8.53 -8.49 2.39
N TYR A 58 7.59 -7.65 1.93
CA TYR A 58 7.86 -6.58 0.98
C TYR A 58 6.84 -5.44 1.12
N ILE A 59 7.17 -4.29 0.54
CA ILE A 59 6.28 -3.14 0.46
C ILE A 59 5.78 -3.00 -0.98
N VAL A 60 4.47 -2.79 -1.15
CA VAL A 60 3.89 -2.35 -2.43
C VAL A 60 3.49 -0.89 -2.28
N ILE A 61 4.00 -0.06 -3.17
CA ILE A 61 3.56 1.33 -3.29
C ILE A 61 2.69 1.48 -4.53
N ALA A 62 1.58 2.21 -4.42
CA ALA A 62 0.67 2.46 -5.54
C ALA A 62 0.23 3.92 -5.58
N ASN A 63 -0.01 4.45 -6.78
CA ASN A 63 -0.68 5.75 -6.93
C ASN A 63 -2.14 5.63 -6.47
N HIS A 64 -2.72 6.76 -6.02
CA HIS A 64 -4.05 6.75 -5.42
C HIS A 64 -5.03 7.66 -6.14
N THR A 65 -5.92 7.08 -6.93
CA THR A 65 -6.92 7.79 -7.72
C THR A 65 -8.35 7.51 -7.27
N SER A 66 -8.58 6.35 -6.64
CA SER A 66 -9.92 5.89 -6.28
C SER A 66 -9.96 5.05 -5.00
N PHE A 67 -11.15 4.82 -4.46
CA PHE A 67 -11.37 3.87 -3.36
C PHE A 67 -11.12 2.41 -3.76
N ALA A 68 -11.08 2.13 -5.06
CA ALA A 68 -10.85 0.77 -5.57
C ALA A 68 -9.36 0.37 -5.56
N ASP A 69 -8.44 1.35 -5.47
CA ASP A 69 -7.01 1.08 -5.60
C ASP A 69 -6.45 0.09 -4.55
N PRO A 70 -6.82 0.18 -3.26
CA PRO A 70 -6.42 -0.82 -2.28
C PRO A 70 -6.97 -2.21 -2.60
N ILE A 71 -8.18 -2.29 -3.16
CA ILE A 71 -8.82 -3.55 -3.55
C ILE A 71 -8.07 -4.16 -4.75
N ILE A 72 -7.72 -3.34 -5.75
CA ILE A 72 -6.97 -3.76 -6.92
C ILE A 72 -5.60 -4.30 -6.49
N ALA A 73 -4.87 -3.56 -5.65
CA ALA A 73 -3.58 -3.99 -5.14
C ALA A 73 -3.68 -5.31 -4.34
N ALA A 74 -4.64 -5.40 -3.41
CA ALA A 74 -4.89 -6.61 -2.63
C ALA A 74 -5.27 -7.81 -3.48
N MET A 75 -6.01 -7.59 -4.57
CA MET A 75 -6.42 -8.64 -5.48
C MET A 75 -5.26 -9.18 -6.32
N LEU A 76 -4.32 -8.31 -6.72
CA LEU A 76 -3.14 -8.70 -7.51
C LEU A 76 -2.14 -9.50 -6.67
N ILE A 77 -2.01 -9.21 -5.38
CA ILE A 77 -1.13 -9.91 -4.45
C ILE A 77 -1.80 -11.19 -3.98
N ARG A 78 -1.53 -12.31 -4.67
CA ARG A 78 -2.24 -13.58 -4.44
C ARG A 78 -1.78 -14.35 -3.22
N ARG A 79 -0.51 -14.25 -2.84
CA ARG A 79 0.10 -15.12 -1.83
C ARG A 79 -0.18 -14.65 -0.41
N TYR A 80 -0.37 -13.34 -0.20
CA TYR A 80 -0.47 -12.71 1.10
C TYR A 80 -1.68 -11.79 1.20
N GLU A 81 -2.14 -11.54 2.40
CA GLU A 81 -3.03 -10.43 2.72
C GLU A 81 -2.21 -9.19 2.95
N VAL A 82 -2.73 -8.04 2.54
CA VAL A 82 -1.99 -6.78 2.53
C VAL A 82 -2.49 -5.88 3.65
N ASN A 83 -1.56 -5.33 4.42
CA ASN A 83 -1.86 -4.30 5.41
C ASN A 83 -1.74 -2.93 4.76
N PHE A 84 -2.81 -2.15 4.70
CA PHE A 84 -2.82 -0.82 4.08
C PHE A 84 -2.89 0.29 5.12
N LEU A 85 -2.16 1.38 4.87
CA LEU A 85 -2.34 2.61 5.63
C LEU A 85 -3.64 3.30 5.18
N GLY A 86 -4.46 3.70 6.15
CA GLY A 86 -5.71 4.42 5.89
C GLY A 86 -5.95 5.53 6.92
N LYS A 87 -6.74 6.54 6.55
CA LYS A 87 -7.08 7.63 7.45
C LYS A 87 -7.79 7.11 8.71
N ILE A 88 -7.40 7.60 9.88
CA ILE A 88 -8.00 7.22 11.17
C ILE A 88 -9.52 7.52 11.22
N GLU A 89 -10.00 8.53 10.49
CA GLU A 89 -11.41 8.86 10.37
C GLU A 89 -12.21 7.74 9.73
N LEU A 90 -11.60 7.01 8.77
CA LEU A 90 -12.23 5.84 8.15
C LEU A 90 -12.40 4.69 9.15
N ALA A 91 -11.45 4.52 10.07
CA ALA A 91 -11.55 3.51 11.13
C ALA A 91 -12.70 3.80 12.10
N LYS A 92 -13.04 5.08 12.29
CA LYS A 92 -14.14 5.52 13.17
C LYS A 92 -15.53 5.33 12.55
N ALA A 93 -15.64 5.14 11.24
CA ALA A 93 -16.91 4.91 10.57
C ALA A 93 -17.49 3.54 10.96
N HIS A 94 -18.76 3.53 11.42
CA HIS A 94 -19.34 2.39 12.17
C HIS A 94 -19.27 1.04 11.44
N VAL A 95 -19.71 0.99 10.18
CA VAL A 95 -19.71 -0.25 9.37
C VAL A 95 -18.44 -0.36 8.54
N VAL A 96 -18.12 0.73 7.81
CA VAL A 96 -16.95 0.76 6.91
C VAL A 96 -15.65 0.63 7.70
N GLY A 97 -15.56 1.27 8.88
CA GLY A 97 -14.37 1.18 9.73
C GLY A 97 -14.13 -0.25 10.20
N LYS A 98 -15.16 -0.94 10.68
CA LYS A 98 -15.04 -2.36 11.08
C LYS A 98 -14.57 -3.24 9.92
N LEU A 99 -15.12 -3.03 8.73
CA LEU A 99 -14.70 -3.77 7.52
C LEU A 99 -13.24 -3.47 7.17
N LEU A 100 -12.85 -2.20 7.13
CA LEU A 100 -11.47 -1.81 6.80
C LEU A 100 -10.46 -2.34 7.83
N MET A 101 -10.81 -2.30 9.12
CA MET A 101 -9.96 -2.90 10.17
C MET A 101 -9.87 -4.41 10.00
N HIS A 102 -10.94 -5.08 9.60
CA HIS A 102 -10.93 -6.52 9.31
C HIS A 102 -10.11 -6.84 8.04
N LEU A 103 -9.97 -5.88 7.12
CA LEU A 103 -9.11 -5.93 5.95
C LEU A 103 -7.70 -5.38 6.23
N HIS A 104 -7.28 -5.42 7.49
CA HIS A 104 -5.92 -5.09 7.95
C HIS A 104 -5.50 -3.64 7.69
N MET A 105 -6.44 -2.70 7.80
CA MET A 105 -6.10 -1.28 7.70
C MET A 105 -5.31 -0.81 8.93
N ILE A 106 -4.19 -0.14 8.70
CA ILE A 106 -3.40 0.57 9.69
C ILE A 106 -3.92 2.02 9.77
N PRO A 107 -4.61 2.43 10.84
CA PRO A 107 -5.11 3.79 10.94
C PRO A 107 -3.97 4.78 11.14
N VAL A 108 -3.96 5.86 10.37
CA VAL A 108 -2.95 6.94 10.42
C VAL A 108 -3.62 8.27 10.69
N ASP A 109 -3.12 8.99 11.69
CA ASP A 109 -3.43 10.41 11.90
C ASP A 109 -2.47 11.25 11.02
N ARG A 110 -3.01 11.86 9.96
CA ARG A 110 -2.23 12.65 9.00
C ARG A 110 -1.97 14.09 9.45
N HIS A 111 -2.62 14.54 10.52
CA HIS A 111 -2.46 15.90 11.04
C HIS A 111 -1.27 16.01 12.00
N HIS A 112 -0.71 14.89 12.42
CA HIS A 112 0.43 14.82 13.34
C HIS A 112 1.44 13.79 12.82
N SER A 113 2.71 13.97 13.19
CA SER A 113 3.75 12.94 12.94
C SER A 113 3.34 11.64 13.64
N ASP A 114 2.71 10.74 12.89
CA ASP A 114 2.18 9.50 13.47
C ASP A 114 3.26 8.43 13.61
N MET A 115 4.07 8.60 14.66
CA MET A 115 5.12 7.63 15.02
C MET A 115 4.55 6.25 15.34
N GLU A 116 3.28 6.19 15.75
CA GLU A 116 2.63 4.90 16.03
C GLU A 116 2.29 4.15 14.74
N ALA A 117 1.78 4.86 13.74
CA ALA A 117 1.55 4.29 12.40
C ALA A 117 2.87 3.83 11.76
N MET A 118 3.93 4.62 11.87
CA MET A 118 5.26 4.20 11.39
C MET A 118 5.73 2.92 12.07
N ARG A 119 5.66 2.85 13.41
CA ARG A 119 6.01 1.64 14.17
C ARG A 119 5.14 0.46 13.77
N ALA A 120 3.86 0.69 13.47
CA ALA A 120 2.96 -0.34 13.01
C ALA A 120 3.37 -0.90 11.64
N CYS A 121 3.75 -0.04 10.70
CA CYS A 121 4.28 -0.46 9.40
C CYS A 121 5.55 -1.32 9.55
N LEU A 122 6.49 -0.87 10.39
CA LEU A 122 7.71 -1.63 10.66
C LEU A 122 7.43 -2.96 11.38
N ARG A 123 6.41 -3.04 12.23
CA ARG A 123 5.98 -4.32 12.84
C ARG A 123 5.43 -5.30 11.80
N VAL A 124 4.66 -4.81 10.80
CA VAL A 124 4.14 -5.64 9.72
C VAL A 124 5.29 -6.28 8.94
N THR A 125 6.25 -5.49 8.48
CA THR A 125 7.39 -6.01 7.70
C THR A 125 8.28 -6.92 8.54
N LYS A 126 8.53 -6.58 9.81
CA LYS A 126 9.29 -7.43 10.75
C LYS A 126 8.59 -8.76 11.04
N ALA A 127 7.27 -8.81 11.03
CA ALA A 127 6.49 -10.02 11.20
C ALA A 127 6.36 -10.85 9.90
N GLY A 128 7.05 -10.47 8.82
CA GLY A 128 7.00 -11.17 7.55
C GLY A 128 5.78 -10.84 6.70
N GLY A 129 5.06 -9.74 7.00
CA GLY A 129 3.85 -9.34 6.29
C GLY A 129 4.11 -8.45 5.08
N VAL A 130 3.07 -8.27 4.26
CA VAL A 130 3.07 -7.33 3.12
C VAL A 130 2.41 -6.02 3.53
N LEU A 131 3.09 -4.91 3.23
CA LEU A 131 2.63 -3.56 3.49
C LEU A 131 2.26 -2.86 2.19
N GLY A 132 1.05 -2.32 2.10
CA GLY A 132 0.59 -1.49 0.99
C GLY A 132 0.57 -0.02 1.40
N ILE A 133 1.22 0.83 0.63
CA ILE A 133 1.32 2.28 0.88
C ILE A 133 0.86 3.04 -0.36
N PHE A 134 0.05 4.07 -0.14
CA PHE A 134 -0.25 5.10 -1.13
C PHE A 134 0.56 6.34 -0.79
N PRO A 135 1.73 6.53 -1.45
CA PRO A 135 2.72 7.53 -1.03
C PRO A 135 2.25 8.97 -1.11
N GLU A 136 1.25 9.23 -1.95
CA GLU A 136 0.65 10.57 -2.13
C GLU A 136 -0.15 11.04 -0.91
N GLY A 137 -0.42 10.13 0.03
CA GLY A 137 -1.18 10.44 1.24
C GLY A 137 -2.66 10.77 1.00
N THR A 138 -3.03 11.30 -0.14
CA THR A 138 -4.40 11.63 -0.55
C THR A 138 -4.65 11.18 -1.98
N ARG A 139 -5.93 11.17 -2.41
CA ARG A 139 -6.27 10.88 -3.80
C ARG A 139 -6.06 12.13 -4.65
N HIS A 140 -5.17 12.04 -5.63
CA HIS A 140 -4.94 13.11 -6.59
C HIS A 140 -5.72 12.85 -7.89
N LYS A 141 -6.15 13.94 -8.54
CA LYS A 141 -6.84 13.86 -9.83
C LYS A 141 -5.88 14.13 -10.99
N GLU A 142 -4.82 14.84 -10.72
CA GLU A 142 -3.80 15.28 -11.67
C GLU A 142 -2.42 15.05 -11.06
N GLY A 143 -1.43 14.71 -11.89
CA GLY A 143 -0.06 14.48 -11.45
C GLY A 143 0.12 13.20 -10.61
N ILE A 144 0.73 12.18 -11.18
CA ILE A 144 0.98 10.92 -10.48
C ILE A 144 2.32 11.01 -9.77
N MET A 145 2.32 10.80 -8.44
CA MET A 145 3.53 10.85 -7.60
C MET A 145 4.28 12.20 -7.64
N GLU A 146 3.57 13.31 -7.88
CA GLU A 146 4.17 14.65 -7.78
C GLU A 146 4.47 15.02 -6.32
N HIS A 147 3.65 14.54 -5.40
CA HIS A 147 3.86 14.67 -3.97
C HIS A 147 3.95 13.31 -3.33
N VAL A 148 5.11 13.00 -2.78
CA VAL A 148 5.37 11.76 -2.04
C VAL A 148 5.70 12.12 -0.59
N GLU A 149 4.92 11.58 0.34
CA GLU A 149 5.11 11.79 1.78
C GLU A 149 6.47 11.27 2.25
N SER A 150 7.23 12.09 2.96
CA SER A 150 8.58 11.75 3.44
C SER A 150 8.61 10.51 4.34
N GLY A 151 7.53 10.25 5.06
CA GLY A 151 7.37 9.06 5.89
C GLY A 151 7.50 7.74 5.13
N VAL A 152 7.19 7.74 3.82
CA VAL A 152 7.29 6.55 2.96
C VAL A 152 8.74 6.11 2.80
N ALA A 153 9.65 7.05 2.50
CA ALA A 153 11.06 6.77 2.37
C ALA A 153 11.66 6.26 3.70
N LEU A 154 11.26 6.88 4.81
CA LEU A 154 11.72 6.47 6.13
C LEU A 154 11.26 5.04 6.49
N ILE A 155 10.01 4.68 6.20
CA ILE A 155 9.49 3.32 6.41
C ILE A 155 10.27 2.33 5.52
N ALA A 156 10.45 2.65 4.24
CA ALA A 156 11.11 1.77 3.28
C ALA A 156 12.57 1.49 3.65
N LEU A 157 13.35 2.52 3.94
CA LEU A 157 14.75 2.36 4.32
C LEU A 157 14.91 1.60 5.64
N ARG A 158 14.08 1.92 6.65
CA ARG A 158 14.15 1.26 7.96
C ARG A 158 13.62 -0.18 7.96
N SER A 159 12.70 -0.52 7.07
CA SER A 159 12.13 -1.87 7.00
C SER A 159 13.12 -2.91 6.47
N GLY A 160 14.07 -2.50 5.63
CA GLY A 160 15.05 -3.39 5.01
C GLY A 160 14.47 -4.34 3.95
N VAL A 161 13.19 -4.16 3.55
CA VAL A 161 12.49 -5.07 2.63
C VAL A 161 12.39 -4.47 1.22
N PRO A 162 12.21 -5.28 0.15
CA PRO A 162 11.97 -4.78 -1.21
C PRO A 162 10.74 -3.87 -1.29
N MET A 163 10.79 -2.86 -2.16
CA MET A 163 9.67 -1.96 -2.48
C MET A 163 9.30 -2.11 -3.95
N ILE A 164 8.04 -2.49 -4.22
CA ILE A 164 7.53 -2.78 -5.55
C ILE A 164 6.54 -1.70 -5.96
N PRO A 165 6.76 -0.99 -7.07
CA PRO A 165 5.83 0.01 -7.58
C PRO A 165 4.70 -0.65 -8.36
N LEU A 166 3.47 -0.19 -8.10
CA LEU A 166 2.24 -0.59 -8.76
C LEU A 166 1.54 0.65 -9.33
N TYR A 167 1.50 0.78 -10.63
CA TYR A 167 0.76 1.84 -11.30
C TYR A 167 -0.66 1.38 -11.62
N ILE A 168 -1.65 2.22 -11.28
CA ILE A 168 -3.07 2.03 -11.60
C ILE A 168 -3.50 3.17 -12.53
N GLY A 169 -3.87 2.83 -13.75
CA GLY A 169 -4.14 3.77 -14.85
C GLY A 169 -5.44 4.57 -14.73
N GLY A 170 -5.89 4.83 -13.52
CA GLY A 170 -7.04 5.67 -13.20
C GLY A 170 -8.19 4.95 -12.52
N LYS A 171 -9.35 5.62 -12.47
CA LYS A 171 -10.54 5.06 -11.82
C LYS A 171 -11.16 3.95 -12.65
N PRO A 172 -11.47 2.80 -12.04
CA PRO A 172 -12.25 1.76 -12.72
C PRO A 172 -13.57 2.31 -13.22
N ARG A 173 -13.91 1.98 -14.46
CA ARG A 173 -15.19 2.33 -15.09
C ARG A 173 -15.75 1.09 -15.76
N LEU A 174 -17.06 0.88 -15.67
CA LEU A 174 -17.74 -0.21 -16.33
C LEU A 174 -17.51 -0.16 -17.84
N PHE A 175 -17.18 -1.31 -18.41
CA PHE A 175 -16.95 -1.51 -19.84
C PHE A 175 -15.84 -0.63 -20.42
N ARG A 176 -14.88 -0.22 -19.58
CA ARG A 176 -13.67 0.49 -19.98
C ARG A 176 -12.44 -0.26 -19.49
N ARG A 177 -11.42 -0.28 -20.35
CA ARG A 177 -10.12 -0.87 -20.01
C ARG A 177 -9.48 -0.14 -18.83
N LEU A 178 -8.99 -0.91 -17.87
CA LEU A 178 -8.19 -0.46 -16.75
C LEU A 178 -6.80 -1.06 -16.87
N ASP A 179 -5.82 -0.25 -17.18
CA ASP A 179 -4.43 -0.68 -17.26
C ASP A 179 -3.78 -0.61 -15.89
N VAL A 180 -3.08 -1.67 -15.52
CA VAL A 180 -2.31 -1.77 -14.27
C VAL A 180 -0.92 -2.29 -14.64
N ARG A 181 0.13 -1.70 -14.04
CA ARG A 181 1.51 -2.07 -14.33
C ARG A 181 2.29 -2.25 -13.04
N VAL A 182 3.05 -3.33 -12.98
CA VAL A 182 3.95 -3.60 -11.86
C VAL A 182 5.37 -3.39 -12.35
N GLY A 183 6.09 -2.47 -11.72
CA GLY A 183 7.50 -2.21 -12.03
C GLY A 183 8.44 -3.17 -11.29
N ASP A 184 9.72 -3.05 -11.60
CA ASP A 184 10.76 -3.75 -10.87
C ASP A 184 10.95 -3.17 -9.46
N PRO A 185 11.44 -3.94 -8.51
CA PRO A 185 11.75 -3.42 -7.18
C PRO A 185 12.66 -2.21 -7.24
N ILE A 186 12.31 -1.15 -6.51
CA ILE A 186 13.11 0.06 -6.46
C ILE A 186 14.41 -0.22 -5.72
N ALA A 187 15.56 0.09 -6.35
CA ALA A 187 16.87 -0.10 -5.75
C ALA A 187 17.05 0.83 -4.53
N MET A 188 17.44 0.26 -3.40
CA MET A 188 17.60 0.99 -2.13
C MET A 188 18.82 0.54 -1.32
N ASP A 189 19.55 -0.47 -1.75
CA ASP A 189 20.62 -1.07 -0.92
C ASP A 189 21.77 -0.08 -0.71
N ASP A 190 22.15 0.66 -1.74
CA ASP A 190 23.13 1.74 -1.67
C ASP A 190 22.72 2.87 -0.72
N LEU A 191 21.41 3.17 -0.64
CA LEU A 191 20.89 4.16 0.30
C LEU A 191 20.94 3.65 1.74
N ARG A 192 20.66 2.37 1.93
CA ARG A 192 20.75 1.72 3.25
C ARG A 192 22.16 1.65 3.77
N GLU A 193 23.14 1.37 2.92
CA GLU A 193 24.56 1.37 3.26
C GLU A 193 25.06 2.75 3.74
N ARG A 194 24.51 3.82 3.15
CA ARG A 194 24.80 5.22 3.56
C ARG A 194 24.06 5.64 4.83
N GLY A 195 23.17 4.78 5.35
CA GLY A 195 22.36 5.01 6.54
C GLY A 195 21.10 5.82 6.27
N VAL A 196 20.14 5.73 7.20
CA VAL A 196 18.84 6.40 7.09
C VAL A 196 18.98 7.84 7.61
N ASN A 197 19.05 8.79 6.70
CA ASN A 197 19.16 10.22 6.96
C ASN A 197 18.29 11.02 5.96
N ARG A 198 18.33 12.35 6.05
CA ARG A 198 17.53 13.22 5.19
C ARG A 198 17.88 13.02 3.71
N ASP A 199 19.16 12.99 3.38
CA ASP A 199 19.64 12.94 1.99
C ASP A 199 19.22 11.61 1.33
N THR A 200 19.40 10.47 2.03
CA THR A 200 18.99 9.16 1.52
C THR A 200 17.46 9.03 1.39
N CYS A 201 16.70 9.69 2.27
CA CYS A 201 15.23 9.75 2.12
C CYS A 201 14.83 10.59 0.90
N GLU A 202 15.42 11.78 0.70
CA GLU A 202 15.12 12.63 -0.45
C GLU A 202 15.51 11.94 -1.77
N GLU A 203 16.63 11.25 -1.81
CA GLU A 203 17.05 10.47 -2.97
C GLU A 203 16.07 9.32 -3.28
N LEU A 204 15.60 8.60 -2.26
CA LEU A 204 14.60 7.56 -2.47
C LEU A 204 13.28 8.12 -3.00
N LEU A 205 12.84 9.27 -2.50
CA LEU A 205 11.63 9.94 -3.03
C LEU A 205 11.78 10.30 -4.51
N ALA A 206 12.96 10.77 -4.91
CA ALA A 206 13.27 11.05 -6.32
C ALA A 206 13.23 9.77 -7.18
N ARG A 207 13.81 8.65 -6.68
CA ARG A 207 13.75 7.34 -7.37
C ARG A 207 12.31 6.83 -7.52
N ILE A 208 11.47 7.02 -6.51
CA ILE A 208 10.04 6.67 -6.58
C ILE A 208 9.38 7.47 -7.70
N THR A 209 9.52 8.79 -7.71
CA THR A 209 8.93 9.67 -8.73
C THR A 209 9.39 9.29 -10.13
N GLU A 210 10.68 9.05 -10.34
CA GLU A 210 11.22 8.66 -11.65
C GLU A 210 10.69 7.29 -12.10
N THR A 211 10.60 6.33 -11.17
CA THR A 211 10.01 5.02 -11.47
C THR A 211 8.57 5.15 -11.97
N TYR A 212 7.76 6.00 -11.36
CA TYR A 212 6.39 6.22 -11.83
C TYR A 212 6.32 6.98 -13.15
N ARG A 213 7.24 7.92 -13.42
CA ARG A 213 7.36 8.54 -14.75
C ARG A 213 7.62 7.49 -15.82
N ALA A 214 8.57 6.57 -15.58
CA ALA A 214 8.85 5.48 -16.50
C ALA A 214 7.65 4.55 -16.69
N LEU A 215 6.95 4.17 -15.61
CA LEU A 215 5.76 3.33 -15.67
C LEU A 215 4.59 3.99 -16.41
N THR A 216 4.50 5.32 -16.41
CA THR A 216 3.45 6.06 -17.12
C THR A 216 3.78 6.35 -18.57
N ALA A 217 5.06 6.52 -18.91
CA ALA A 217 5.53 6.93 -20.23
C ALA A 217 5.38 5.86 -21.32
N HIS A 218 5.27 4.58 -20.96
CA HIS A 218 5.08 3.47 -21.89
C HIS A 218 3.64 2.93 -21.81
N PRO A 219 2.66 3.53 -22.51
CA PRO A 219 1.46 2.81 -22.87
C PRO A 219 1.91 1.73 -23.85
N GLU A 220 1.87 0.46 -23.45
CA GLU A 220 2.07 -0.63 -24.40
C GLU A 220 1.04 -0.49 -25.53
N ALA A 221 1.56 -0.51 -26.75
CA ALA A 221 0.78 -0.50 -27.97
C ALA A 221 -0.14 -1.74 -28.08
#